data_60a1c4ce62c19265b998beac15d4afb1
#
_entry.id   60a1c4ce62c19265b998beac15d4afb1
#
_cell.length_a   1.000
_cell.length_b   1.000
_cell.length_c   1.000
_cell.angle_alpha   90.00
_cell.angle_beta   90.00
_cell.angle_gamma   90.00
#
_symmetry.space_group_name_H-M   'P 1'
#
loop_
_entity.id
_entity.type
_entity.pdbx_description
1 polymer ?
#
loop_
_entity_poly.entity_id
_entity_poly.type
_entity_poly.pdbx_seq_one_letter_code
_entity_poly.pdbx_strand_id
1 'polypeptide(L)'
;MLETGVGTKTDREMEDTMLSVADDAERVEVLDKARHFKRSWIELGEALSRVYERESWVQWGFASFEEYCRKELHLKKATVSKLLGSFRFLQAKAPRVLERAQSEPGAPVPSLQAVDFVARATERGALADDDLEEMERAAFDEGADAPLLSRRFKEVAFPVDESARLDKLRQQLVGAAKRLANLIAEPDAPVPHEVAVAVEESLGRLLDTLDVGD
;
A
#
# COMPACT_ATOMS: atom_id res chain seq x y z
N MET A 1 -8.76 34.21 14.74
CA MET A 1 -9.28 33.03 14.05
C MET A 1 -8.06 32.23 13.65
N LEU A 2 -7.75 31.21 14.44
CA LEU A 2 -6.63 30.30 14.13
C LEU A 2 -7.18 29.27 13.16
N GLU A 3 -6.66 29.26 11.94
CA GLU A 3 -6.95 28.23 10.94
C GLU A 3 -6.49 26.89 11.48
N THR A 4 -7.43 26.00 11.72
CA THR A 4 -7.20 24.64 12.18
C THR A 4 -6.44 23.89 11.09
N GLY A 5 -5.17 23.59 11.37
CA GLY A 5 -4.29 22.85 10.48
C GLY A 5 -4.87 21.51 10.03
N VAL A 6 -4.70 21.25 8.74
CA VAL A 6 -5.15 20.06 8.04
C VAL A 6 -4.24 18.88 8.42
N GLY A 7 -4.69 18.07 9.41
CA GLY A 7 -4.04 16.82 9.80
C GLY A 7 -4.90 15.61 9.48
N THR A 8 -4.30 14.41 9.41
CA THR A 8 -5.10 13.19 9.38
C THR A 8 -6.03 13.17 10.62
N LYS A 9 -7.17 12.49 10.52
CA LYS A 9 -8.09 12.36 11.65
C LYS A 9 -7.36 11.95 12.94
N THR A 10 -6.43 11.00 12.83
CA THR A 10 -5.61 10.51 13.94
C THR A 10 -4.60 11.56 14.46
N ASP A 11 -4.08 12.44 13.60
CA ASP A 11 -3.16 13.51 14.04
C ASP A 11 -3.93 14.58 14.84
N ARG A 12 -5.14 14.92 14.42
CA ARG A 12 -6.03 15.82 15.17
C ARG A 12 -6.45 15.21 16.50
N GLU A 13 -6.85 13.93 16.50
CA GLU A 13 -7.19 13.21 17.74
C GLU A 13 -6.01 13.16 18.73
N MET A 14 -4.77 12.98 18.23
CA MET A 14 -3.57 13.04 19.06
C MET A 14 -3.30 14.46 19.58
N GLU A 15 -3.49 15.49 18.74
CA GLU A 15 -3.32 16.90 19.13
C GLU A 15 -4.35 17.31 20.17
N ASP A 16 -5.62 16.97 19.97
CA ASP A 16 -6.69 17.22 20.94
C ASP A 16 -6.39 16.47 22.27
N THR A 17 -5.87 15.26 22.17
CA THR A 17 -5.46 14.50 23.36
C THR A 17 -4.29 15.16 24.06
N MET A 18 -3.26 15.63 23.34
CA MET A 18 -2.12 16.35 23.93
C MET A 18 -2.58 17.62 24.68
N LEU A 19 -3.52 18.36 24.10
CA LEU A 19 -4.11 19.52 24.76
C LEU A 19 -4.90 19.15 26.01
N SER A 20 -5.62 18.04 25.99
CA SER A 20 -6.43 17.56 27.12
C SER A 20 -5.58 17.01 28.28
N VAL A 21 -4.34 16.59 28.02
CA VAL A 21 -3.41 16.00 28.99
C VAL A 21 -2.17 16.87 29.20
N ALA A 22 -2.26 18.18 28.97
CA ALA A 22 -1.14 19.12 29.03
C ALA A 22 -0.41 19.12 30.39
N ASP A 23 -1.08 18.70 31.46
CA ASP A 23 -0.50 18.59 32.80
C ASP A 23 0.34 17.31 33.01
N ASP A 24 0.27 16.33 32.08
CA ASP A 24 1.03 15.08 32.12
C ASP A 24 2.15 15.12 31.07
N ALA A 25 3.32 15.62 31.49
CA ALA A 25 4.48 15.80 30.62
C ALA A 25 4.96 14.51 29.94
N GLU A 26 4.89 13.35 30.64
CA GLU A 26 5.28 12.05 30.08
C GLU A 26 4.32 11.65 28.94
N ARG A 27 3.03 11.85 29.17
CA ARG A 27 1.99 11.50 28.20
C ARG A 27 2.03 12.40 26.97
N VAL A 28 2.27 13.71 27.16
CA VAL A 28 2.49 14.68 26.08
C VAL A 28 3.72 14.28 25.26
N GLU A 29 4.83 13.93 25.91
CA GLU A 29 6.06 13.47 25.21
C GLU A 29 5.82 12.22 24.36
N VAL A 30 5.09 11.24 24.88
CA VAL A 30 4.77 10.00 24.13
C VAL A 30 3.90 10.31 22.91
N LEU A 31 2.90 11.18 23.05
CA LEU A 31 2.03 11.59 21.94
C LEU A 31 2.81 12.36 20.88
N ASP A 32 3.71 13.27 21.27
CA ASP A 32 4.57 13.99 20.35
C ASP A 32 5.50 13.05 19.59
N LYS A 33 6.13 12.11 20.27
CA LYS A 33 6.96 11.07 19.62
C LYS A 33 6.15 10.18 18.68
N ALA A 34 4.90 9.85 19.00
CA ALA A 34 4.02 9.08 18.13
C ALA A 34 3.64 9.87 16.86
N ARG A 35 3.42 11.18 16.97
CA ARG A 35 3.25 12.07 15.81
C ARG A 35 4.53 12.16 14.98
N HIS A 36 5.69 12.28 15.63
CA HIS A 36 7.00 12.32 14.98
C HIS A 36 7.30 11.03 14.20
N PHE A 37 6.94 9.87 14.74
CA PHE A 37 7.08 8.59 14.07
C PHE A 37 6.33 8.52 12.72
N LYS A 38 5.17 9.13 12.62
CA LYS A 38 4.43 9.21 11.35
C LYS A 38 5.13 10.07 10.30
N ARG A 39 5.95 11.04 10.70
CA ARG A 39 6.74 11.91 9.81
C ARG A 39 8.04 11.26 9.39
N SER A 40 8.55 10.35 10.20
CA SER A 40 9.85 9.69 9.98
C SER A 40 9.96 8.94 8.65
N TRP A 41 8.83 8.58 8.03
CA TRP A 41 8.85 7.94 6.72
C TRP A 41 9.36 8.88 5.60
N ILE A 42 9.08 10.18 5.68
CA ILE A 42 9.60 11.19 4.73
C ILE A 42 11.11 11.32 4.90
N GLU A 43 11.57 11.47 6.15
CA GLU A 43 12.99 11.57 6.47
C GLU A 43 13.77 10.31 6.05
N LEU A 44 13.18 9.13 6.31
CA LEU A 44 13.75 7.87 5.87
C LEU A 44 13.75 7.75 4.35
N GLY A 45 12.67 8.13 3.68
CA GLY A 45 12.55 8.15 2.22
C GLY A 45 13.59 9.06 1.57
N GLU A 46 13.80 10.24 2.15
CA GLU A 46 14.85 11.18 1.72
C GLU A 46 16.26 10.58 1.89
N ALA A 47 16.56 10.03 3.07
CA ALA A 47 17.84 9.41 3.34
C ALA A 47 18.13 8.22 2.39
N LEU A 48 17.14 7.37 2.17
CA LEU A 48 17.24 6.24 1.23
C LEU A 48 17.42 6.71 -0.22
N SER A 49 16.74 7.80 -0.63
CA SER A 49 16.93 8.38 -1.96
C SER A 49 18.37 8.88 -2.16
N ARG A 50 18.92 9.59 -1.18
CA ARG A 50 20.33 10.04 -1.24
C ARG A 50 21.32 8.87 -1.31
N VAL A 51 21.10 7.83 -0.50
CA VAL A 51 21.94 6.60 -0.54
C VAL A 51 21.82 5.93 -1.91
N TYR A 52 20.61 5.83 -2.44
CA TYR A 52 20.37 5.24 -3.77
C TYR A 52 21.06 6.02 -4.89
N GLU A 53 20.93 7.34 -4.92
CA GLU A 53 21.49 8.21 -5.97
C GLU A 53 23.03 8.27 -5.92
N ARG A 54 23.62 8.17 -4.74
CA ARG A 54 25.08 8.21 -4.54
C ARG A 54 25.72 6.83 -4.59
N GLU A 55 24.94 5.77 -4.72
CA GLU A 55 25.42 4.38 -4.65
C GLU A 55 26.28 4.08 -3.41
N SER A 56 25.96 4.75 -2.29
CA SER A 56 26.79 4.69 -1.08
C SER A 56 26.93 3.27 -0.53
N TRP A 57 25.98 2.39 -0.79
CA TRP A 57 26.05 0.96 -0.41
C TRP A 57 27.26 0.24 -0.97
N VAL A 58 27.78 0.68 -2.13
CA VAL A 58 29.00 0.09 -2.74
C VAL A 58 30.21 0.32 -1.84
N GLN A 59 30.34 1.54 -1.30
CA GLN A 59 31.45 1.88 -0.39
C GLN A 59 31.32 1.15 0.96
N TRP A 60 30.11 0.77 1.34
CA TRP A 60 29.83 -0.01 2.56
C TRP A 60 29.95 -1.52 2.34
N GLY A 61 30.33 -1.99 1.14
CA GLY A 61 30.60 -3.37 0.82
C GLY A 61 29.37 -4.22 0.50
N PHE A 62 28.24 -3.61 0.17
CA PHE A 62 27.05 -4.35 -0.28
C PHE A 62 27.04 -4.51 -1.79
N ALA A 63 26.58 -5.66 -2.26
CA ALA A 63 26.48 -5.96 -3.70
C ALA A 63 25.34 -5.23 -4.40
N SER A 64 24.32 -4.78 -3.66
CA SER A 64 23.19 -4.02 -4.19
C SER A 64 22.52 -3.18 -3.08
N PHE A 65 21.75 -2.18 -3.53
CA PHE A 65 20.94 -1.38 -2.63
C PHE A 65 19.90 -2.21 -1.88
N GLU A 66 19.29 -3.19 -2.54
CA GLU A 66 18.33 -4.10 -1.90
C GLU A 66 19.00 -4.96 -0.83
N GLU A 67 20.24 -5.38 -1.07
CA GLU A 67 21.00 -6.13 -0.08
C GLU A 67 21.30 -5.29 1.16
N TYR A 68 21.75 -4.05 0.98
CA TYR A 68 21.93 -3.07 2.06
C TYR A 68 20.64 -2.89 2.87
N CYS A 69 19.53 -2.55 2.20
CA CYS A 69 18.25 -2.34 2.86
C CYS A 69 17.79 -3.57 3.65
N ARG A 70 18.01 -4.77 3.11
CA ARG A 70 17.60 -6.02 3.74
C ARG A 70 18.50 -6.42 4.91
N LYS A 71 19.84 -6.35 4.74
CA LYS A 71 20.80 -6.85 5.73
C LYS A 71 21.03 -5.87 6.88
N GLU A 72 21.11 -4.58 6.59
CA GLU A 72 21.45 -3.56 7.59
C GLU A 72 20.21 -2.89 8.16
N LEU A 73 19.23 -2.52 7.31
CA LEU A 73 18.02 -1.84 7.75
C LEU A 73 16.86 -2.79 8.07
N HIS A 74 17.00 -4.09 7.77
CA HIS A 74 15.93 -5.09 7.93
C HIS A 74 14.62 -4.74 7.22
N LEU A 75 14.71 -3.95 6.14
CA LEU A 75 13.57 -3.53 5.33
C LEU A 75 13.32 -4.50 4.17
N LYS A 76 12.04 -4.87 3.99
CA LYS A 76 11.62 -5.67 2.83
C LYS A 76 11.63 -4.82 1.56
N LYS A 77 11.92 -5.44 0.42
CA LYS A 77 11.91 -4.79 -0.91
C LYS A 77 10.64 -3.97 -1.17
N ALA A 78 9.46 -4.53 -0.87
CA ALA A 78 8.20 -3.83 -1.05
C ALA A 78 8.08 -2.55 -0.19
N THR A 79 8.61 -2.56 1.03
CA THR A 79 8.63 -1.38 1.91
C THR A 79 9.57 -0.31 1.37
N VAL A 80 10.76 -0.72 0.92
CA VAL A 80 11.75 0.19 0.32
C VAL A 80 11.20 0.83 -0.95
N SER A 81 10.62 0.03 -1.86
CA SER A 81 10.00 0.53 -3.09
C SER A 81 8.88 1.55 -2.80
N LYS A 82 8.06 1.27 -1.79
CA LYS A 82 7.00 2.19 -1.37
C LYS A 82 7.56 3.49 -0.81
N LEU A 83 8.56 3.44 0.07
CA LEU A 83 9.21 4.63 0.65
C LEU A 83 9.82 5.52 -0.43
N LEU A 84 10.64 4.93 -1.31
CA LEU A 84 11.29 5.66 -2.40
C LEU A 84 10.28 6.21 -3.41
N GLY A 85 9.32 5.39 -3.84
CA GLY A 85 8.30 5.80 -4.80
C GLY A 85 7.46 6.96 -4.27
N SER A 86 6.98 6.85 -3.03
CA SER A 86 6.18 7.90 -2.39
C SER A 86 6.97 9.18 -2.14
N PHE A 87 8.23 9.08 -1.70
CA PHE A 87 9.07 10.27 -1.51
C PHE A 87 9.34 10.99 -2.84
N ARG A 88 9.74 10.25 -3.88
CA ARG A 88 9.97 10.81 -5.23
C ARG A 88 8.71 11.41 -5.83
N PHE A 89 7.58 10.78 -5.60
CA PHE A 89 6.30 11.34 -6.02
C PHE A 89 6.03 12.70 -5.37
N LEU A 90 6.18 12.82 -4.04
CA LEU A 90 6.04 14.11 -3.38
C LEU A 90 7.05 15.15 -3.89
N GLN A 91 8.29 14.76 -4.10
CA GLN A 91 9.33 15.64 -4.64
C GLN A 91 8.97 16.19 -6.02
N ALA A 92 8.40 15.37 -6.88
CA ALA A 92 8.07 15.73 -8.26
C ALA A 92 6.71 16.44 -8.41
N LYS A 93 5.70 16.03 -7.63
CA LYS A 93 4.30 16.45 -7.83
C LYS A 93 3.74 17.33 -6.70
N ALA A 94 4.23 17.17 -5.48
CA ALA A 94 3.73 17.90 -4.32
C ALA A 94 4.85 18.41 -3.40
N PRO A 95 5.86 19.20 -3.92
CA PRO A 95 7.00 19.65 -3.13
C PRO A 95 6.58 20.49 -1.91
N ARG A 96 5.44 21.19 -1.99
CA ARG A 96 4.85 21.94 -0.87
C ARG A 96 4.61 21.08 0.38
N VAL A 97 4.32 19.77 0.19
CA VAL A 97 4.12 18.84 1.32
C VAL A 97 5.44 18.59 2.04
N LEU A 98 6.53 18.43 1.28
CA LEU A 98 7.88 18.26 1.85
C LEU A 98 8.36 19.54 2.55
N GLU A 99 8.18 20.70 1.94
CA GLU A 99 8.52 22.00 2.51
C GLU A 99 7.80 22.23 3.85
N ARG A 100 6.48 21.98 3.88
CA ARG A 100 5.69 22.07 5.10
C ARG A 100 6.16 21.08 6.17
N ALA A 101 6.49 19.85 5.77
CA ALA A 101 7.01 18.85 6.70
C ALA A 101 8.34 19.25 7.31
N GLN A 102 9.20 19.99 6.59
CA GLN A 102 10.51 20.43 7.04
C GLN A 102 10.45 21.73 7.86
N SER A 103 9.61 22.69 7.44
CA SER A 103 9.58 24.04 8.02
C SER A 103 8.70 24.15 9.26
N GLU A 104 7.69 23.29 9.40
CA GLU A 104 6.71 23.37 10.47
C GLU A 104 6.72 22.09 11.32
N PRO A 105 7.49 22.07 12.44
CA PRO A 105 7.44 20.97 13.40
C PRO A 105 6.02 20.83 13.96
N GLY A 106 5.35 19.71 13.67
CA GLY A 106 3.96 19.49 14.09
C GLY A 106 2.93 19.64 12.96
N ALA A 107 3.30 20.22 11.79
CA ALA A 107 2.39 20.22 10.65
C ALA A 107 1.98 18.79 10.26
N PRO A 108 0.72 18.57 9.90
CA PRO A 108 0.23 17.27 9.51
C PRO A 108 0.88 16.82 8.20
N VAL A 109 1.33 15.58 8.19
CA VAL A 109 1.96 14.93 7.03
C VAL A 109 1.05 13.80 6.55
N PRO A 110 0.84 13.66 5.24
CA PRO A 110 0.09 12.52 4.72
C PRO A 110 0.77 11.21 5.10
N SER A 111 -0.01 10.15 5.30
CA SER A 111 0.56 8.84 5.57
C SER A 111 1.27 8.27 4.34
N LEU A 112 2.31 7.45 4.55
CA LEU A 112 3.00 6.75 3.47
C LEU A 112 2.01 6.00 2.56
N GLN A 113 0.97 5.38 3.15
CA GLN A 113 -0.04 4.65 2.42
C GLN A 113 -0.93 5.54 1.56
N ALA A 114 -1.27 6.74 2.04
CA ALA A 114 -2.05 7.69 1.27
C ALA A 114 -1.26 8.20 0.06
N VAL A 115 0.01 8.57 0.26
CA VAL A 115 0.89 9.00 -0.84
C VAL A 115 1.13 7.88 -1.85
N ASP A 116 1.39 6.65 -1.39
CA ASP A 116 1.53 5.47 -2.27
C ASP A 116 0.26 5.20 -3.08
N PHE A 117 -0.91 5.43 -2.49
CA PHE A 117 -2.19 5.29 -3.21
C PHE A 117 -2.29 6.31 -4.36
N VAL A 118 -2.05 7.59 -4.07
CA VAL A 118 -2.07 8.68 -5.06
C VAL A 118 -1.02 8.44 -6.15
N ALA A 119 0.23 8.12 -5.76
CA ALA A 119 1.31 7.86 -6.69
C ALA A 119 0.95 6.75 -7.70
N ARG A 120 0.45 5.61 -7.21
CA ARG A 120 0.03 4.50 -8.06
C ARG A 120 -1.17 4.83 -8.96
N ALA A 121 -2.10 5.65 -8.47
CA ALA A 121 -3.23 6.10 -9.27
C ALA A 121 -2.77 7.00 -10.41
N THR A 122 -1.84 7.92 -10.13
CA THR A 122 -1.22 8.81 -11.13
C THR A 122 -0.41 8.03 -12.17
N GLU A 123 0.41 7.07 -11.74
CA GLU A 123 1.20 6.21 -12.65
C GLU A 123 0.33 5.40 -13.60
N ARG A 124 -0.86 5.00 -13.16
CA ARG A 124 -1.78 4.23 -13.99
C ARG A 124 -2.44 5.07 -15.08
N GLY A 125 -2.56 6.37 -14.87
CA GLY A 125 -3.08 7.31 -15.89
C GLY A 125 -4.53 7.07 -16.28
N ALA A 126 -5.31 6.38 -15.44
CA ALA A 126 -6.71 6.07 -15.72
C ALA A 126 -7.68 7.15 -15.23
N LEU A 127 -7.20 8.09 -14.41
CA LEU A 127 -8.00 9.19 -13.85
C LEU A 127 -8.10 10.36 -14.81
N ALA A 128 -9.25 11.00 -14.84
CA ALA A 128 -9.38 12.33 -15.38
C ALA A 128 -8.64 13.34 -14.48
N ASP A 129 -8.21 14.47 -15.06
CA ASP A 129 -7.43 15.48 -14.34
C ASP A 129 -8.18 16.01 -13.10
N ASP A 130 -9.48 16.24 -13.21
CA ASP A 130 -10.33 16.71 -12.10
C ASP A 130 -10.39 15.70 -10.93
N ASP A 131 -10.50 14.41 -11.24
CA ASP A 131 -10.50 13.34 -10.23
C ASP A 131 -9.14 13.22 -9.54
N LEU A 132 -8.05 13.40 -10.29
CA LEU A 132 -6.70 13.39 -9.77
C LEU A 132 -6.48 14.57 -8.81
N GLU A 133 -6.87 15.78 -9.21
CA GLU A 133 -6.79 16.98 -8.37
C GLU A 133 -7.61 16.82 -7.08
N GLU A 134 -8.82 16.27 -7.17
CA GLU A 134 -9.65 16.01 -6.00
C GLU A 134 -9.00 14.99 -5.06
N MET A 135 -8.42 13.92 -5.61
CA MET A 135 -7.73 12.90 -4.84
C MET A 135 -6.47 13.45 -4.16
N GLU A 136 -5.67 14.27 -4.87
CA GLU A 136 -4.48 14.94 -4.30
C GLU A 136 -4.88 15.90 -3.18
N ARG A 137 -5.90 16.71 -3.38
CA ARG A 137 -6.44 17.61 -2.35
C ARG A 137 -6.90 16.82 -1.12
N ALA A 138 -7.67 15.75 -1.33
CA ALA A 138 -8.11 14.90 -0.23
C ALA A 138 -6.93 14.32 0.57
N ALA A 139 -5.88 13.83 -0.12
CA ALA A 139 -4.72 13.22 0.51
C ALA A 139 -3.82 14.24 1.22
N PHE A 140 -3.53 15.38 0.59
CA PHE A 140 -2.46 16.29 0.99
C PHE A 140 -2.93 17.52 1.77
N ASP A 141 -4.16 17.95 1.53
CA ASP A 141 -4.73 19.13 2.16
C ASP A 141 -5.79 18.78 3.21
N GLU A 142 -6.64 17.76 2.94
CA GLU A 142 -7.68 17.31 3.87
C GLU A 142 -7.21 16.20 4.82
N GLY A 143 -6.05 15.59 4.55
CA GLY A 143 -5.45 14.55 5.38
C GLY A 143 -6.19 13.21 5.34
N ALA A 144 -6.84 12.90 4.19
CA ALA A 144 -7.49 11.62 4.00
C ALA A 144 -6.47 10.47 4.08
N ASP A 145 -6.83 9.43 4.83
CA ASP A 145 -6.04 8.21 4.91
C ASP A 145 -6.29 7.28 3.70
N ALA A 146 -5.44 6.27 3.53
CA ALA A 146 -5.56 5.33 2.41
C ALA A 146 -6.89 4.56 2.36
N PRO A 147 -7.51 4.13 3.48
CA PRO A 147 -8.85 3.55 3.48
C PRO A 147 -9.93 4.51 2.94
N LEU A 148 -9.89 5.77 3.31
CA LEU A 148 -10.85 6.77 2.83
C LEU A 148 -10.64 7.06 1.34
N LEU A 149 -9.39 7.26 0.90
CA LEU A 149 -9.03 7.42 -0.52
C LEU A 149 -9.48 6.20 -1.34
N SER A 150 -9.24 5.00 -0.84
CA SER A 150 -9.67 3.77 -1.50
C SER A 150 -11.19 3.69 -1.63
N ARG A 151 -11.94 4.12 -0.62
CA ARG A 151 -13.41 4.14 -0.68
C ARG A 151 -13.94 5.12 -1.71
N ARG A 152 -13.30 6.30 -1.85
CA ARG A 152 -13.76 7.35 -2.74
C ARG A 152 -13.32 7.14 -4.19
N PHE A 153 -12.10 6.68 -4.41
CA PHE A 153 -11.43 6.75 -5.72
C PHE A 153 -11.02 5.39 -6.30
N LYS A 154 -11.16 4.28 -5.56
CA LYS A 154 -10.64 2.97 -6.01
C LYS A 154 -11.19 2.54 -7.38
N GLU A 155 -12.48 2.75 -7.62
CA GLU A 155 -13.12 2.29 -8.85
C GLU A 155 -12.65 3.10 -10.07
N VAL A 156 -12.44 4.40 -9.90
CA VAL A 156 -11.96 5.29 -10.97
C VAL A 156 -10.43 5.21 -11.13
N ALA A 157 -9.68 5.15 -10.03
CA ALA A 157 -8.23 5.08 -10.06
C ALA A 157 -7.70 3.69 -10.47
N PHE A 158 -8.42 2.64 -10.13
CA PHE A 158 -8.04 1.25 -10.39
C PHE A 158 -9.23 0.47 -10.97
N PRO A 159 -9.73 0.87 -12.14
CA PRO A 159 -10.80 0.14 -12.80
C PRO A 159 -10.38 -1.31 -12.98
N VAL A 160 -11.25 -2.21 -12.57
CA VAL A 160 -11.02 -3.65 -12.72
C VAL A 160 -11.35 -3.99 -14.18
N ASP A 161 -10.35 -4.43 -14.92
CA ASP A 161 -10.60 -5.09 -16.19
C ASP A 161 -11.37 -6.39 -15.90
N GLU A 162 -12.65 -6.38 -16.25
CA GLU A 162 -13.56 -7.49 -15.94
C GLU A 162 -13.15 -8.76 -16.68
N SER A 163 -12.56 -8.64 -17.87
CA SER A 163 -12.04 -9.78 -18.62
C SER A 163 -10.84 -10.40 -17.89
N ALA A 164 -9.86 -9.59 -17.49
CA ALA A 164 -8.71 -10.06 -16.72
C ALA A 164 -9.09 -10.65 -15.35
N ARG A 165 -10.16 -10.13 -14.72
CA ARG A 165 -10.71 -10.72 -13.49
C ARG A 165 -11.31 -12.09 -13.73
N LEU A 166 -12.10 -12.23 -14.78
CA LEU A 166 -12.73 -13.50 -15.18
C LEU A 166 -11.68 -14.54 -15.56
N ASP A 167 -10.64 -14.16 -16.32
CA ASP A 167 -9.53 -15.04 -16.67
C ASP A 167 -8.77 -15.54 -15.46
N LYS A 168 -8.49 -14.64 -14.51
CA LYS A 168 -7.86 -15.03 -13.25
C LYS A 168 -8.72 -15.97 -12.43
N LEU A 169 -10.03 -15.74 -12.37
CA LEU A 169 -10.98 -16.60 -11.69
C LEU A 169 -11.06 -17.97 -12.38
N ARG A 170 -11.08 -18.00 -13.73
CA ARG A 170 -11.01 -19.22 -14.52
C ARG A 170 -9.76 -20.03 -14.18
N GLN A 171 -8.57 -19.41 -14.19
CA GLN A 171 -7.31 -20.07 -13.82
C GLN A 171 -7.34 -20.63 -12.40
N GLN A 172 -7.91 -19.90 -11.45
CA GLN A 172 -8.04 -20.36 -10.07
C GLN A 172 -8.97 -21.56 -9.95
N LEU A 173 -10.09 -21.56 -10.67
CA LEU A 173 -11.03 -22.69 -10.72
C LEU A 173 -10.39 -23.94 -11.33
N VAL A 174 -9.70 -23.79 -12.47
CA VAL A 174 -8.95 -24.88 -13.11
C VAL A 174 -7.90 -25.47 -12.16
N GLY A 175 -7.12 -24.62 -11.49
CA GLY A 175 -6.11 -25.06 -10.53
C GLY A 175 -6.69 -25.75 -9.28
N ALA A 176 -7.86 -25.30 -8.81
CA ALA A 176 -8.56 -25.94 -7.68
C ALA A 176 -9.16 -27.29 -8.09
N ALA A 177 -9.80 -27.36 -9.26
CA ALA A 177 -10.38 -28.58 -9.80
C ALA A 177 -9.32 -29.67 -10.00
N LYS A 178 -8.20 -29.34 -10.64
CA LYS A 178 -7.06 -30.25 -10.83
C LYS A 178 -6.49 -30.76 -9.50
N ARG A 179 -6.33 -29.86 -8.51
CA ARG A 179 -5.85 -30.26 -7.17
C ARG A 179 -6.81 -31.20 -6.48
N LEU A 180 -8.12 -30.93 -6.53
CA LEU A 180 -9.12 -31.79 -5.94
C LEU A 180 -9.17 -33.17 -6.60
N ALA A 181 -9.12 -33.23 -7.95
CA ALA A 181 -9.04 -34.46 -8.68
C ALA A 181 -7.83 -35.32 -8.26
N ASN A 182 -6.64 -34.71 -8.16
CA ASN A 182 -5.43 -35.40 -7.72
C ASN A 182 -5.55 -35.97 -6.29
N LEU A 183 -6.14 -35.20 -5.36
CA LEU A 183 -6.32 -35.65 -3.97
C LEU A 183 -7.31 -36.79 -3.85
N ILE A 184 -8.36 -36.80 -4.68
CA ILE A 184 -9.37 -37.86 -4.68
C ILE A 184 -8.81 -39.14 -5.31
N ALA A 185 -7.92 -39.01 -6.30
CA ALA A 185 -7.28 -40.15 -6.97
C ALA A 185 -6.18 -40.82 -6.13
N GLU A 186 -5.81 -40.28 -4.98
CA GLU A 186 -4.83 -40.92 -4.10
C GLU A 186 -5.39 -42.24 -3.53
N PRO A 187 -4.56 -43.31 -3.45
CA PRO A 187 -5.02 -44.61 -2.97
C PRO A 187 -5.60 -44.60 -1.54
N ASP A 188 -5.11 -43.72 -0.70
CA ASP A 188 -5.52 -43.58 0.70
C ASP A 188 -6.50 -42.41 0.93
N ALA A 189 -7.14 -41.94 -0.15
CA ALA A 189 -8.12 -40.84 -0.01
C ALA A 189 -9.29 -41.31 0.89
N PRO A 190 -9.65 -40.55 1.93
CA PRO A 190 -10.70 -40.89 2.87
C PRO A 190 -12.11 -40.62 2.28
N VAL A 191 -12.32 -40.99 1.02
CA VAL A 191 -13.56 -40.74 0.28
C VAL A 191 -14.09 -42.06 -0.25
N PRO A 192 -15.39 -42.41 -0.06
CA PRO A 192 -15.98 -43.57 -0.66
C PRO A 192 -15.83 -43.57 -2.19
N HIS A 193 -15.52 -44.74 -2.76
CA HIS A 193 -15.25 -44.87 -4.20
C HIS A 193 -16.37 -44.32 -5.11
N GLU A 194 -17.63 -44.54 -4.76
CA GLU A 194 -18.77 -44.01 -5.52
C GLU A 194 -18.80 -42.48 -5.54
N VAL A 195 -18.44 -41.87 -4.41
CA VAL A 195 -18.35 -40.39 -4.28
C VAL A 195 -17.16 -39.84 -5.07
N ALA A 196 -16.02 -40.54 -5.03
CA ALA A 196 -14.81 -40.17 -5.78
C ALA A 196 -15.11 -40.10 -7.28
N VAL A 197 -15.72 -41.18 -7.84
CA VAL A 197 -16.10 -41.23 -9.26
C VAL A 197 -17.06 -40.11 -9.65
N ALA A 198 -18.10 -39.85 -8.84
CA ALA A 198 -19.08 -38.80 -9.14
C ALA A 198 -18.46 -37.40 -9.12
N VAL A 199 -17.49 -37.14 -8.22
CA VAL A 199 -16.75 -35.89 -8.17
C VAL A 199 -15.80 -35.75 -9.34
N GLU A 200 -15.05 -36.80 -9.70
CA GLU A 200 -14.16 -36.80 -10.87
C GLU A 200 -14.92 -36.49 -12.17
N GLU A 201 -16.08 -37.11 -12.40
CA GLU A 201 -16.94 -36.83 -13.56
C GLU A 201 -17.41 -35.34 -13.56
N SER A 202 -17.75 -34.83 -12.38
CA SER A 202 -18.20 -33.43 -12.23
C SER A 202 -17.08 -32.44 -12.47
N LEU A 203 -15.87 -32.74 -12.00
CA LEU A 203 -14.67 -31.96 -12.23
C LEU A 203 -14.25 -31.99 -13.70
N GLY A 204 -14.34 -33.16 -14.36
CA GLY A 204 -14.10 -33.29 -15.80
C GLY A 204 -15.01 -32.34 -16.59
N ARG A 205 -16.32 -32.40 -16.35
CA ARG A 205 -17.29 -31.51 -17.01
C ARG A 205 -17.01 -30.01 -16.73
N LEU A 206 -16.60 -29.66 -15.51
CA LEU A 206 -16.22 -28.29 -15.17
C LEU A 206 -15.00 -27.87 -15.99
N LEU A 207 -13.95 -28.68 -16.05
CA LEU A 207 -12.73 -28.38 -16.79
C LEU A 207 -13.02 -28.24 -18.29
N ASP A 208 -13.82 -29.13 -18.88
CA ASP A 208 -14.24 -29.02 -20.27
C ASP A 208 -14.98 -27.69 -20.54
N THR A 209 -15.84 -27.25 -19.61
CA THR A 209 -16.59 -25.99 -19.74
C THR A 209 -15.67 -24.80 -19.65
N LEU A 210 -14.60 -24.88 -18.85
CA LEU A 210 -13.63 -23.80 -18.67
C LEU A 210 -12.60 -23.72 -19.80
N ASP A 211 -12.35 -24.81 -20.52
CA ASP A 211 -11.40 -24.89 -21.66
C ASP A 211 -12.03 -24.41 -23.00
N VAL A 212 -13.34 -24.41 -23.13
CA VAL A 212 -14.08 -24.02 -24.37
C VAL A 212 -14.12 -22.49 -24.58
N GLY A 213 -13.40 -21.70 -23.81
CA GLY A 213 -13.46 -20.25 -23.81
C GLY A 213 -12.27 -19.52 -24.45
N ASP A 214 -11.48 -20.15 -25.30
CA ASP A 214 -10.44 -19.51 -26.14
C ASP A 214 -10.93 -19.28 -27.59
#